data_40e082aa59f712759370fd43f915169c
#
_entry.id   40e082aa59f712759370fd43f915169c
#
_cell.length_a   1.000
_cell.length_b   1.000
_cell.length_c   1.000
_cell.angle_alpha   90.00
_cell.angle_beta   90.00
_cell.angle_gamma   90.00
#
_symmetry.space_group_name_H-M   'P 1'
#
loop_
_entity.id
_entity.type
_entity.pdbx_description
1 polymer ?
#
loop_
_entity_poly.entity_id
_entity_poly.type
_entity_poly.pdbx_seq_one_letter_code
_entity_poly.pdbx_strand_id
1 'polypeptide(L)'
;MNETRVRCQDILRIYSIALAIIFLFPLHTHTAELPKEKISFAYAAISPTMAGIWMAKESGAFERRGLSVDLVYISAGSVAIQALVGGSVHAALGASNAVIAAILKGAPIIAVSSNTSRPGMALWVQPEIQRPEQLHGKTLAITRFGSTSDFVTRLILRKLGLEGKSELRQFGGTVEADLGFRSRQAEGRVSSQAPGPQAKMLVDAAELGIPFSMNLLAVSNDYYRKSPKSVEGIVAAYIEGIAALKTRKPEALKVLAKYMGQRGGTAEMHYEFVTKYLESVPRVEPAAVETVLEMVGQSGPLKTKIFDNGIVDRLVHEGFIDRLYKGGKS
;
A
#
# COMPACT_ATOMS: atom_id res chain seq x y z
N MET A 1 -89.43 20.22 -2.71
CA MET A 1 -88.86 19.07 -2.00
C MET A 1 -88.35 18.09 -3.07
N ASN A 2 -87.09 18.18 -3.44
CA ASN A 2 -86.41 17.20 -4.31
C ASN A 2 -85.27 16.61 -3.54
N GLU A 3 -85.51 15.38 -3.03
CA GLU A 3 -84.46 14.58 -2.41
C GLU A 3 -83.61 13.95 -3.50
N THR A 4 -82.34 14.36 -3.50
CA THR A 4 -81.25 13.78 -4.31
C THR A 4 -80.88 12.42 -3.72
N ARG A 5 -81.43 11.32 -4.27
CA ARG A 5 -80.94 9.97 -4.00
C ARG A 5 -79.57 9.80 -4.66
N VAL A 6 -78.48 9.96 -3.88
CA VAL A 6 -77.17 9.51 -4.29
C VAL A 6 -77.19 7.99 -4.38
N ARG A 7 -77.04 7.43 -5.58
CA ARG A 7 -77.08 5.99 -5.81
C ARG A 7 -75.83 5.33 -5.21
N CYS A 8 -76.00 4.29 -4.46
CA CYS A 8 -74.97 3.48 -3.80
C CYS A 8 -73.84 3.05 -4.78
N GLN A 9 -74.15 3.01 -6.08
CA GLN A 9 -73.22 2.69 -7.14
C GLN A 9 -72.13 3.75 -7.39
N ASP A 10 -72.42 5.02 -7.12
CA ASP A 10 -71.46 6.11 -7.32
C ASP A 10 -70.43 6.14 -6.18
N ILE A 11 -70.82 5.76 -4.97
CA ILE A 11 -69.94 5.63 -3.81
C ILE A 11 -68.97 4.48 -3.98
N LEU A 12 -69.42 3.34 -4.52
CA LEU A 12 -68.56 2.17 -4.81
C LEU A 12 -67.55 2.47 -5.92
N ARG A 13 -67.89 3.26 -6.93
CA ARG A 13 -66.96 3.68 -7.99
C ARG A 13 -65.88 4.62 -7.47
N ILE A 14 -66.19 5.56 -6.58
CA ILE A 14 -65.22 6.49 -5.97
C ILE A 14 -64.21 5.71 -5.10
N TYR A 15 -64.64 4.72 -4.32
CA TYR A 15 -63.74 3.88 -3.52
C TYR A 15 -62.87 2.95 -4.36
N SER A 16 -63.40 2.45 -5.50
CA SER A 16 -62.59 1.61 -6.43
C SER A 16 -61.51 2.43 -7.15
N ILE A 17 -61.76 3.67 -7.50
CA ILE A 17 -60.77 4.58 -8.13
C ILE A 17 -59.72 5.03 -7.10
N ALA A 18 -60.13 5.30 -5.86
CA ALA A 18 -59.19 5.68 -4.78
C ALA A 18 -58.26 4.50 -4.39
N LEU A 19 -58.73 3.25 -4.41
CA LEU A 19 -57.92 2.08 -4.13
C LEU A 19 -56.93 1.74 -5.26
N ALA A 20 -57.29 2.03 -6.53
CA ALA A 20 -56.42 1.83 -7.68
C ALA A 20 -55.26 2.84 -7.76
N ILE A 21 -55.42 4.05 -7.21
CA ILE A 21 -54.39 5.09 -7.21
C ILE A 21 -53.29 4.79 -6.16
N ILE A 22 -53.63 4.07 -5.07
CA ILE A 22 -52.65 3.72 -4.03
C ILE A 22 -51.69 2.63 -4.51
N PHE A 23 -52.03 1.81 -5.51
CA PHE A 23 -51.18 0.74 -6.06
C PHE A 23 -50.22 1.24 -7.17
N LEU A 24 -50.29 2.49 -7.62
CA LEU A 24 -49.46 3.06 -8.71
C LEU A 24 -48.29 3.90 -8.24
N PHE A 25 -48.12 4.11 -6.93
CA PHE A 25 -46.89 4.66 -6.43
C PHE A 25 -45.81 3.57 -6.36
N PRO A 26 -44.74 3.63 -7.19
CA PRO A 26 -43.63 2.72 -7.01
C PRO A 26 -43.10 2.96 -5.60
N LEU A 27 -43.13 1.94 -4.74
CA LEU A 27 -42.38 1.94 -3.50
C LEU A 27 -40.90 2.07 -3.90
N HIS A 28 -40.39 3.28 -3.92
CA HIS A 28 -38.96 3.50 -3.94
C HIS A 28 -38.45 3.01 -2.60
N THR A 29 -38.11 1.72 -2.54
CA THR A 29 -37.31 1.19 -1.45
C THR A 29 -35.95 1.88 -1.55
N HIS A 30 -35.80 3.00 -0.85
CA HIS A 30 -34.48 3.51 -0.50
C HIS A 30 -33.85 2.39 0.33
N THR A 31 -33.08 1.55 -0.30
CA THR A 31 -32.11 0.72 0.41
C THR A 31 -31.16 1.69 1.06
N ALA A 32 -31.39 1.97 2.35
CA ALA A 32 -30.46 2.75 3.15
C ALA A 32 -29.10 2.03 3.05
N GLU A 33 -28.16 2.64 2.34
CA GLU A 33 -26.79 2.12 2.24
C GLU A 33 -26.27 2.06 3.68
N LEU A 34 -25.89 0.87 4.14
CA LEU A 34 -25.36 0.69 5.48
C LEU A 34 -24.15 1.66 5.67
N PRO A 35 -24.06 2.31 6.81
CA PRO A 35 -22.96 3.25 7.06
C PRO A 35 -21.63 2.55 6.88
N LYS A 36 -20.77 3.10 6.02
CA LYS A 36 -19.44 2.55 5.75
C LYS A 36 -18.55 2.73 6.98
N GLU A 37 -17.79 1.69 7.31
CA GLU A 37 -16.80 1.76 8.39
C GLU A 37 -15.68 2.74 8.00
N LYS A 38 -15.41 3.72 8.86
CA LYS A 38 -14.35 4.72 8.63
C LYS A 38 -12.99 4.16 9.02
N ILE A 39 -12.07 4.15 8.07
CA ILE A 39 -10.73 3.59 8.22
C ILE A 39 -9.68 4.68 7.94
N SER A 40 -8.81 4.95 8.90
CA SER A 40 -7.58 5.70 8.65
C SER A 40 -6.48 4.72 8.24
N PHE A 41 -5.97 4.87 7.02
CA PHE A 41 -4.95 3.98 6.46
C PHE A 41 -3.70 4.79 6.13
N ALA A 42 -2.60 4.55 6.87
CA ALA A 42 -1.33 5.23 6.64
C ALA A 42 -0.56 4.64 5.46
N TYR A 43 0.04 5.51 4.65
CA TYR A 43 1.04 5.11 3.66
C TYR A 43 2.33 5.91 3.81
N ALA A 44 3.47 5.25 3.59
CA ALA A 44 4.75 5.69 4.13
C ALA A 44 5.61 6.50 3.15
N ALA A 45 5.27 6.54 1.86
CA ALA A 45 6.10 7.18 0.85
C ALA A 45 5.27 7.71 -0.32
N ILE A 46 5.76 8.75 -0.98
CA ILE A 46 5.34 9.12 -2.33
C ILE A 46 6.25 8.34 -3.30
N SER A 47 5.88 7.10 -3.57
CA SER A 47 6.64 6.12 -4.35
C SER A 47 5.69 5.14 -5.03
N PRO A 48 6.03 4.59 -6.22
CA PRO A 48 5.19 3.61 -6.90
C PRO A 48 4.92 2.34 -6.08
N THR A 49 5.69 2.08 -5.02
CA THR A 49 5.43 0.99 -4.06
C THR A 49 4.10 1.13 -3.32
N MET A 50 3.55 2.36 -3.24
CA MET A 50 2.26 2.65 -2.59
C MET A 50 1.08 2.62 -3.58
N ALA A 51 1.33 2.46 -4.87
CA ALA A 51 0.31 2.63 -5.90
C ALA A 51 -0.90 1.70 -5.74
N GLY A 52 -0.70 0.50 -5.17
CA GLY A 52 -1.80 -0.46 -4.92
C GLY A 52 -2.92 0.12 -4.07
N ILE A 53 -2.60 0.82 -2.96
CA ILE A 53 -3.62 1.45 -2.11
C ILE A 53 -4.23 2.69 -2.74
N TRP A 54 -3.46 3.46 -3.51
CA TRP A 54 -3.99 4.62 -4.23
C TRP A 54 -5.00 4.17 -5.27
N MET A 55 -4.66 3.14 -6.06
CA MET A 55 -5.57 2.58 -7.05
C MET A 55 -6.79 1.94 -6.40
N ALA A 56 -6.64 1.26 -5.27
CA ALA A 56 -7.77 0.73 -4.50
C ALA A 56 -8.75 1.84 -4.07
N LYS A 57 -8.22 3.00 -3.66
CA LYS A 57 -9.02 4.17 -3.30
C LYS A 57 -9.72 4.77 -4.52
N GLU A 58 -8.97 5.07 -5.59
CA GLU A 58 -9.50 5.75 -6.78
C GLU A 58 -10.49 4.88 -7.57
N SER A 59 -10.34 3.55 -7.54
CA SER A 59 -11.26 2.62 -8.19
C SER A 59 -12.51 2.30 -7.38
N GLY A 60 -12.64 2.82 -6.15
CA GLY A 60 -13.76 2.52 -5.26
C GLY A 60 -13.72 1.09 -4.68
N ALA A 61 -12.56 0.42 -4.67
CA ALA A 61 -12.44 -0.96 -4.19
C ALA A 61 -12.72 -1.09 -2.68
N PHE A 62 -12.39 -0.07 -1.90
CA PHE A 62 -12.73 0.00 -0.47
C PHE A 62 -14.23 0.20 -0.27
N GLU A 63 -14.81 1.14 -0.99
CA GLU A 63 -16.22 1.51 -0.90
C GLU A 63 -17.14 0.34 -1.23
N ARG A 64 -16.79 -0.49 -2.23
CA ARG A 64 -17.53 -1.72 -2.58
C ARG A 64 -17.53 -2.76 -1.46
N ARG A 65 -16.62 -2.64 -0.49
CA ARG A 65 -16.50 -3.52 0.69
C ARG A 65 -17.04 -2.88 1.97
N GLY A 66 -17.81 -1.80 1.84
CA GLY A 66 -18.39 -1.10 2.99
C GLY A 66 -17.37 -0.29 3.80
N LEU A 67 -16.20 0.01 3.25
CA LEU A 67 -15.13 0.75 3.91
C LEU A 67 -15.04 2.17 3.35
N SER A 68 -15.03 3.17 4.24
CA SER A 68 -14.70 4.56 3.92
C SER A 68 -13.27 4.83 4.36
N VAL A 69 -12.32 4.73 3.43
CA VAL A 69 -10.88 4.81 3.76
C VAL A 69 -10.35 6.22 3.54
N ASP A 70 -9.77 6.80 4.59
CA ASP A 70 -8.95 8.01 4.51
C ASP A 70 -7.47 7.62 4.43
N LEU A 71 -6.83 7.93 3.30
CA LEU A 71 -5.41 7.69 3.09
C LEU A 71 -4.59 8.81 3.74
N VAL A 72 -3.79 8.46 4.75
CA VAL A 72 -2.96 9.40 5.51
C VAL A 72 -1.49 9.23 5.10
N TYR A 73 -0.92 10.24 4.45
CA TYR A 73 0.52 10.25 4.18
C TYR A 73 1.30 10.52 5.45
N ILE A 74 2.16 9.58 5.85
CA ILE A 74 3.08 9.72 6.97
C ILE A 74 4.49 9.49 6.46
N SER A 75 5.27 10.57 6.39
CA SER A 75 6.63 10.54 5.86
C SER A 75 7.53 9.54 6.60
N ALA A 76 8.10 8.60 5.85
CA ALA A 76 8.93 7.47 6.28
C ALA A 76 8.20 6.29 6.94
N GLY A 77 8.58 5.07 6.49
CA GLY A 77 7.93 3.83 6.88
C GLY A 77 7.98 3.51 8.37
N SER A 78 9.07 3.90 9.05
CA SER A 78 9.19 3.70 10.50
C SER A 78 8.20 4.56 11.30
N VAL A 79 7.92 5.80 10.83
CA VAL A 79 6.98 6.70 11.49
C VAL A 79 5.53 6.24 11.26
N ALA A 80 5.21 5.75 10.05
CA ALA A 80 3.90 5.18 9.76
C ALA A 80 3.58 3.97 10.67
N ILE A 81 4.58 3.11 10.93
CA ILE A 81 4.40 1.98 11.85
C ILE A 81 4.27 2.43 13.31
N GLN A 82 4.96 3.48 13.73
CA GLN A 82 4.75 4.06 15.05
C GLN A 82 3.32 4.60 15.23
N ALA A 83 2.74 5.24 14.20
CA ALA A 83 1.36 5.71 14.22
C ALA A 83 0.36 4.54 14.34
N LEU A 84 0.62 3.39 13.67
CA LEU A 84 -0.18 2.17 13.81
C LEU A 84 -0.08 1.60 15.23
N VAL A 85 1.13 1.48 15.76
CA VAL A 85 1.36 0.97 17.14
C VAL A 85 0.70 1.87 18.18
N GLY A 86 0.74 3.19 17.97
CA GLY A 86 0.09 4.18 18.82
C GLY A 86 -1.43 4.28 18.66
N GLY A 87 -2.04 3.52 17.73
CA GLY A 87 -3.48 3.52 17.50
C GLY A 87 -4.03 4.74 16.76
N SER A 88 -3.15 5.57 16.19
CA SER A 88 -3.57 6.76 15.42
C SER A 88 -4.13 6.41 14.04
N VAL A 89 -3.88 5.21 13.54
CA VAL A 89 -4.40 4.67 12.29
C VAL A 89 -4.80 3.20 12.46
N HIS A 90 -5.75 2.71 11.64
CA HIS A 90 -6.27 1.34 11.69
C HIS A 90 -5.39 0.35 10.94
N ALA A 91 -4.78 0.82 9.84
CA ALA A 91 -3.89 0.04 8.99
C ALA A 91 -2.73 0.90 8.50
N ALA A 92 -1.62 0.27 8.16
CA ALA A 92 -0.47 0.95 7.57
C ALA A 92 0.22 0.08 6.51
N LEU A 93 0.56 0.68 5.37
CA LEU A 93 1.53 0.12 4.43
C LEU A 93 2.87 0.82 4.69
N GLY A 94 3.73 0.15 5.45
CA GLY A 94 4.97 0.71 5.95
C GLY A 94 6.19 -0.18 5.70
N ALA A 95 7.37 0.29 6.09
CA ALA A 95 8.62 -0.46 5.92
C ALA A 95 8.57 -1.83 6.59
N SER A 96 8.89 -2.91 5.86
CA SER A 96 8.83 -4.28 6.39
C SER A 96 9.72 -4.49 7.61
N ASN A 97 10.94 -3.97 7.55
CA ASN A 97 11.89 -4.01 8.66
C ASN A 97 11.36 -3.27 9.91
N ALA A 98 10.62 -2.17 9.73
CA ALA A 98 10.02 -1.45 10.86
C ALA A 98 8.84 -2.22 11.46
N VAL A 99 8.00 -2.87 10.64
CA VAL A 99 6.92 -3.77 11.11
C VAL A 99 7.51 -4.90 11.93
N ILE A 100 8.50 -5.61 11.37
CA ILE A 100 9.16 -6.76 12.01
C ILE A 100 9.85 -6.33 13.31
N ALA A 101 10.63 -5.25 13.29
CA ALA A 101 11.31 -4.73 14.47
C ALA A 101 10.32 -4.31 15.59
N ALA A 102 9.18 -3.72 15.24
CA ALA A 102 8.14 -3.38 16.20
C ALA A 102 7.54 -4.64 16.84
N ILE A 103 7.24 -5.67 16.06
CA ILE A 103 6.70 -6.95 16.57
C ILE A 103 7.71 -7.66 17.48
N LEU A 104 8.99 -7.68 17.12
CA LEU A 104 10.05 -8.25 17.96
C LEU A 104 10.19 -7.53 19.29
N LYS A 105 9.87 -6.24 19.34
CA LYS A 105 9.82 -5.44 20.59
C LYS A 105 8.49 -5.56 21.35
N GLY A 106 7.59 -6.45 20.91
CA GLY A 106 6.32 -6.72 21.59
C GLY A 106 5.16 -5.82 21.15
N ALA A 107 5.29 -5.05 20.05
CA ALA A 107 4.17 -4.26 19.54
C ALA A 107 3.01 -5.19 19.11
N PRO A 108 1.76 -4.88 19.51
CA PRO A 108 0.61 -5.72 19.23
C PRO A 108 0.06 -5.48 17.80
N ILE A 109 0.90 -5.70 16.80
CA ILE A 109 0.55 -5.57 15.37
C ILE A 109 0.89 -6.87 14.63
N ILE A 110 0.29 -7.07 13.46
CA ILE A 110 0.52 -8.22 12.58
C ILE A 110 0.53 -7.77 11.13
N ALA A 111 1.43 -8.35 10.31
CA ALA A 111 1.43 -8.16 8.87
C ALA A 111 0.43 -9.11 8.23
N VAL A 112 -0.39 -8.61 7.30
CA VAL A 112 -1.46 -9.36 6.61
C VAL A 112 -1.29 -9.42 5.10
N SER A 113 -0.32 -8.65 4.56
CA SER A 113 0.04 -8.68 3.14
C SER A 113 1.39 -7.99 2.94
N SER A 114 1.95 -8.12 1.74
CA SER A 114 3.17 -7.43 1.31
C SER A 114 2.97 -6.67 0.01
N ASN A 115 4.03 -6.15 -0.60
CA ASN A 115 3.94 -5.52 -1.92
C ASN A 115 4.94 -6.08 -2.93
N THR A 116 6.10 -6.54 -2.47
CA THR A 116 7.19 -7.02 -3.34
C THR A 116 7.86 -8.23 -2.72
N SER A 117 8.50 -9.07 -3.55
CA SER A 117 9.30 -10.23 -3.11
C SER A 117 10.81 -9.95 -3.11
N ARG A 118 11.22 -8.81 -3.69
CA ARG A 118 12.63 -8.38 -3.81
C ARG A 118 12.72 -6.86 -3.68
N PRO A 119 13.90 -6.30 -3.32
CA PRO A 119 14.06 -4.87 -3.17
C PRO A 119 14.03 -4.19 -4.55
N GLY A 120 12.90 -3.59 -4.93
CA GLY A 120 12.76 -2.79 -6.15
C GLY A 120 13.38 -1.38 -6.00
N MET A 121 14.64 -1.31 -5.58
CA MET A 121 15.39 -0.08 -5.35
C MET A 121 16.79 -0.22 -5.94
N ALA A 122 17.38 0.92 -6.30
CA ALA A 122 18.77 0.96 -6.73
C ALA A 122 19.56 1.98 -5.90
N LEU A 123 20.85 1.75 -5.78
CA LEU A 123 21.79 2.74 -5.29
C LEU A 123 22.17 3.66 -6.45
N TRP A 124 21.69 4.87 -6.37
CA TRP A 124 21.98 5.97 -7.27
C TRP A 124 23.09 6.81 -6.68
N VAL A 125 24.01 7.24 -7.51
CA VAL A 125 25.18 8.02 -7.08
C VAL A 125 25.39 9.24 -7.98
N GLN A 126 26.17 10.19 -7.50
CA GLN A 126 26.64 11.29 -8.32
C GLN A 126 27.51 10.78 -9.48
N PRO A 127 27.54 11.45 -10.65
CA PRO A 127 28.19 10.94 -11.86
C PRO A 127 29.67 10.60 -11.70
N GLU A 128 30.38 11.27 -10.80
CA GLU A 128 31.80 11.03 -10.52
C GLU A 128 32.08 9.70 -9.82
N ILE A 129 31.10 9.08 -9.19
CA ILE A 129 31.23 7.76 -8.57
C ILE A 129 31.01 6.69 -9.61
N GLN A 130 32.06 5.91 -9.92
CA GLN A 130 32.04 4.91 -10.98
C GLN A 130 32.02 3.47 -10.45
N ARG A 131 32.46 3.25 -9.21
CA ARG A 131 32.60 1.94 -8.57
C ARG A 131 32.32 2.01 -7.08
N PRO A 132 31.87 0.88 -6.47
CA PRO A 132 31.43 0.85 -5.06
C PRO A 132 32.48 1.32 -4.04
N GLU A 133 33.76 1.06 -4.26
CA GLU A 133 34.85 1.42 -3.32
C GLU A 133 34.93 2.94 -3.10
N GLN A 134 34.49 3.74 -4.08
CA GLN A 134 34.46 5.19 -3.98
C GLN A 134 33.39 5.73 -3.02
N LEU A 135 32.53 4.86 -2.50
CA LEU A 135 31.56 5.21 -1.46
C LEU A 135 32.20 5.33 -0.06
N HIS A 136 33.46 4.91 0.09
CA HIS A 136 34.17 5.05 1.35
C HIS A 136 34.26 6.52 1.77
N GLY A 137 33.78 6.83 2.98
CA GLY A 137 33.73 8.22 3.51
C GLY A 137 32.66 9.11 2.88
N LYS A 138 31.82 8.58 1.97
CA LYS A 138 30.73 9.36 1.33
C LYS A 138 29.44 9.32 2.14
N THR A 139 28.65 10.37 1.99
CA THR A 139 27.31 10.47 2.58
C THR A 139 26.27 9.85 1.66
N LEU A 140 25.44 8.94 2.20
CA LEU A 140 24.31 8.36 1.51
C LEU A 140 23.01 8.85 2.16
N ALA A 141 22.12 9.41 1.33
CA ALA A 141 20.82 9.93 1.79
C ALA A 141 19.85 8.80 2.06
N ILE A 142 19.24 8.81 3.24
CA ILE A 142 18.11 7.98 3.63
C ILE A 142 16.94 8.86 4.05
N THR A 143 15.71 8.29 4.05
CA THR A 143 14.56 9.06 4.53
C THR A 143 14.64 9.23 6.04
N ARG A 144 14.63 8.14 6.80
CA ARG A 144 14.84 8.09 8.26
C ARG A 144 15.51 6.77 8.63
N PHE A 145 16.19 6.74 9.76
CA PHE A 145 16.65 5.47 10.32
C PHE A 145 15.48 4.52 10.58
N GLY A 146 15.65 3.24 10.26
CA GLY A 146 14.63 2.21 10.35
C GLY A 146 13.59 2.24 9.19
N SER A 147 13.77 3.11 8.18
CA SER A 147 12.93 3.08 6.96
C SER A 147 13.42 2.05 5.95
N THR A 148 12.61 1.80 4.91
CA THR A 148 13.01 0.91 3.79
C THR A 148 14.30 1.38 3.13
N SER A 149 14.46 2.70 2.90
CA SER A 149 15.69 3.22 2.27
C SER A 149 16.93 3.03 3.14
N ASP A 150 16.85 3.20 4.45
CA ASP A 150 17.94 2.89 5.39
C ASP A 150 18.30 1.40 5.34
N PHE A 151 17.28 0.54 5.45
CA PHE A 151 17.50 -0.90 5.48
C PHE A 151 18.15 -1.41 4.18
N VAL A 152 17.60 -1.05 3.03
CA VAL A 152 18.13 -1.48 1.73
C VAL A 152 19.52 -0.88 1.47
N THR A 153 19.80 0.36 1.94
CA THR A 153 21.16 0.93 1.86
C THR A 153 22.14 0.06 2.64
N ARG A 154 21.82 -0.30 3.88
CA ARG A 154 22.69 -1.18 4.69
C ARG A 154 22.86 -2.56 4.07
N LEU A 155 21.79 -3.10 3.51
CA LEU A 155 21.80 -4.40 2.82
C LEU A 155 22.76 -4.38 1.61
N ILE A 156 22.69 -3.33 0.78
CA ILE A 156 23.62 -3.13 -0.34
C ILE A 156 25.07 -2.97 0.18
N LEU A 157 25.29 -2.10 1.17
CA LEU A 157 26.65 -1.86 1.71
C LEU A 157 27.24 -3.15 2.30
N ARG A 158 26.44 -3.95 3.03
CA ARG A 158 26.87 -5.26 3.55
C ARG A 158 27.27 -6.20 2.41
N LYS A 159 26.44 -6.30 1.38
CA LYS A 159 26.70 -7.18 0.21
C LYS A 159 27.97 -6.77 -0.55
N LEU A 160 28.31 -5.47 -0.55
CA LEU A 160 29.49 -4.91 -1.19
C LEU A 160 30.73 -4.92 -0.28
N GLY A 161 30.65 -5.38 0.98
CA GLY A 161 31.76 -5.30 1.95
C GLY A 161 32.08 -3.88 2.42
N LEU A 162 31.11 -2.96 2.30
CA LEU A 162 31.25 -1.54 2.66
C LEU A 162 30.47 -1.16 3.92
N GLU A 163 30.04 -2.12 4.72
CA GLU A 163 29.32 -1.85 5.96
C GLU A 163 30.14 -0.96 6.89
N GLY A 164 29.54 0.14 7.36
CA GLY A 164 30.23 1.13 8.21
C GLY A 164 31.26 2.01 7.50
N LYS A 165 31.42 1.90 6.17
CA LYS A 165 32.38 2.69 5.40
C LYS A 165 31.80 4.00 4.82
N SER A 166 30.46 4.16 4.84
CA SER A 166 29.75 5.36 4.37
C SER A 166 28.95 5.97 5.50
N GLU A 167 28.76 7.27 5.50
CA GLU A 167 27.86 7.98 6.41
C GLU A 167 26.42 7.85 5.91
N LEU A 168 25.47 7.44 6.75
CA LEU A 168 24.06 7.50 6.44
C LEU A 168 23.45 8.75 7.07
N ARG A 169 22.89 9.63 6.22
CA ARG A 169 22.24 10.87 6.68
C ARG A 169 20.75 10.86 6.37
N GLN A 170 19.94 11.11 7.39
CA GLN A 170 18.49 11.18 7.22
C GLN A 170 18.04 12.59 6.82
N PHE A 171 17.09 12.63 5.87
CA PHE A 171 16.54 13.86 5.31
C PHE A 171 15.05 14.08 5.64
N GLY A 172 14.38 13.11 6.24
CA GLY A 172 12.98 13.23 6.68
C GLY A 172 12.00 12.44 5.83
N GLY A 173 11.98 12.62 4.54
CA GLY A 173 11.07 11.95 3.60
C GLY A 173 11.72 11.64 2.26
N THR A 174 10.94 11.07 1.34
CA THR A 174 11.42 10.71 -0.01
C THR A 174 11.80 11.95 -0.80
N VAL A 175 10.97 12.98 -0.77
CA VAL A 175 11.19 14.24 -1.53
C VAL A 175 12.42 14.98 -1.00
N GLU A 176 12.55 15.09 0.31
CA GLU A 176 13.65 15.77 0.99
C GLU A 176 14.99 15.04 0.74
N ALA A 177 14.98 13.71 0.73
CA ALA A 177 16.18 12.93 0.42
C ALA A 177 16.57 13.03 -1.07
N ASP A 178 15.62 13.13 -2.00
CA ASP A 178 15.90 13.41 -3.41
C ASP A 178 16.48 14.83 -3.59
N LEU A 179 15.96 15.81 -2.84
CA LEU A 179 16.51 17.17 -2.83
C LEU A 179 17.93 17.20 -2.26
N GLY A 180 18.18 16.48 -1.16
CA GLY A 180 19.51 16.34 -0.56
C GLY A 180 20.54 15.76 -1.53
N PHE A 181 20.14 14.74 -2.32
CA PHE A 181 20.98 14.19 -3.38
C PHE A 181 21.23 15.22 -4.51
N ARG A 182 20.17 15.86 -5.02
CA ARG A 182 20.28 16.84 -6.12
C ARG A 182 21.10 18.07 -5.73
N SER A 183 21.01 18.50 -4.48
CA SER A 183 21.82 19.63 -3.95
C SER A 183 23.22 19.23 -3.49
N ARG A 184 23.66 17.99 -3.80
CA ARG A 184 24.97 17.44 -3.44
C ARG A 184 25.28 17.42 -1.94
N GLN A 185 24.25 17.39 -1.10
CA GLN A 185 24.39 17.13 0.34
C GLN A 185 24.60 15.64 0.65
N ALA A 186 24.41 14.78 -0.35
CA ALA A 186 24.73 13.37 -0.32
C ALA A 186 25.24 12.94 -1.70
N GLU A 187 26.23 12.06 -1.71
CA GLU A 187 26.82 11.53 -2.94
C GLU A 187 26.09 10.30 -3.45
N GLY A 188 25.28 9.66 -2.61
CA GLY A 188 24.46 8.52 -3.01
C GLY A 188 23.11 8.48 -2.32
N ARG A 189 22.18 7.72 -2.90
CA ARG A 189 20.84 7.49 -2.39
C ARG A 189 20.27 6.18 -2.89
N VAL A 190 19.66 5.42 -2.01
CA VAL A 190 18.87 4.24 -2.39
C VAL A 190 17.40 4.63 -2.53
N SER A 191 16.87 4.45 -3.73
CA SER A 191 15.47 4.76 -4.06
C SER A 191 14.95 3.90 -5.21
N SER A 192 13.61 3.79 -5.32
CA SER A 192 12.94 3.04 -6.40
C SER A 192 13.00 3.74 -7.76
N GLN A 193 13.35 5.01 -7.77
CA GLN A 193 13.49 5.83 -8.98
C GLN A 193 14.75 6.69 -8.86
N ALA A 194 15.28 7.10 -9.99
CA ALA A 194 16.41 8.03 -10.02
C ALA A 194 16.05 9.33 -9.28
N PRO A 195 16.85 9.77 -8.29
CA PRO A 195 16.56 10.97 -7.50
C PRO A 195 16.75 12.27 -8.26
N GLY A 196 17.30 12.21 -9.47
CA GLY A 196 17.52 13.34 -10.36
C GLY A 196 18.08 12.91 -11.71
N PRO A 197 18.09 13.81 -12.73
CA PRO A 197 18.45 13.47 -14.11
C PRO A 197 19.93 13.08 -14.29
N GLN A 198 20.80 13.52 -13.39
CA GLN A 198 22.24 13.20 -13.43
C GLN A 198 22.59 11.97 -12.58
N ALA A 199 21.62 11.38 -11.90
CA ALA A 199 21.87 10.22 -11.05
C ALA A 199 22.28 9.01 -11.90
N LYS A 200 23.42 8.41 -11.55
CA LYS A 200 23.92 7.17 -12.14
C LYS A 200 23.53 6.00 -11.26
N MET A 201 22.94 4.97 -11.84
CA MET A 201 22.72 3.71 -11.13
C MET A 201 24.06 3.00 -10.93
N LEU A 202 24.44 2.77 -9.69
CA LEU A 202 25.65 2.03 -9.35
C LEU A 202 25.34 0.56 -9.05
N VAL A 203 24.24 0.29 -8.35
CA VAL A 203 23.80 -1.07 -7.98
C VAL A 203 22.30 -1.15 -8.08
N ASP A 204 21.76 -2.14 -8.79
CA ASP A 204 20.35 -2.54 -8.69
C ASP A 204 20.22 -3.57 -7.57
N ALA A 205 19.52 -3.21 -6.50
CA ALA A 205 19.34 -4.10 -5.36
C ALA A 205 18.51 -5.35 -5.71
N ALA A 206 17.66 -5.28 -6.74
CA ALA A 206 16.88 -6.42 -7.19
C ALA A 206 17.73 -7.54 -7.81
N GLU A 207 18.91 -7.18 -8.34
CA GLU A 207 19.86 -8.13 -8.94
C GLU A 207 20.77 -8.82 -7.89
N LEU A 208 20.71 -8.38 -6.64
CA LEU A 208 21.51 -9.00 -5.57
C LEU A 208 20.99 -10.36 -5.09
N GLY A 209 19.84 -10.80 -5.59
CA GLY A 209 19.24 -12.09 -5.26
C GLY A 209 18.78 -12.20 -3.80
N ILE A 210 18.47 -11.08 -3.15
CA ILE A 210 18.08 -11.04 -1.74
C ILE A 210 16.56 -10.99 -1.63
N PRO A 211 15.90 -11.97 -0.98
CA PRO A 211 14.48 -11.91 -0.70
C PRO A 211 14.20 -10.74 0.25
N PHE A 212 13.31 -9.84 -0.15
CA PHE A 212 12.93 -8.70 0.68
C PHE A 212 11.61 -8.09 0.25
N SER A 213 10.66 -8.01 1.14
CA SER A 213 9.44 -7.23 0.94
C SER A 213 9.72 -5.77 1.33
N MET A 214 9.54 -4.83 0.41
CA MET A 214 9.82 -3.41 0.69
C MET A 214 8.87 -2.85 1.74
N ASN A 215 7.59 -3.20 1.63
CA ASN A 215 6.57 -2.76 2.56
C ASN A 215 5.65 -3.92 2.94
N LEU A 216 5.19 -3.91 4.18
CA LEU A 216 4.15 -4.78 4.69
C LEU A 216 2.90 -3.97 5.02
N LEU A 217 1.75 -4.51 4.66
CA LEU A 217 0.46 -4.07 5.13
C LEU A 217 0.25 -4.68 6.51
N ALA A 218 0.17 -3.84 7.52
CA ALA A 218 0.01 -4.23 8.91
C ALA A 218 -1.23 -3.60 9.54
N VAL A 219 -1.79 -4.31 10.51
CA VAL A 219 -2.93 -3.87 11.34
C VAL A 219 -2.63 -4.20 12.81
N SER A 220 -3.37 -3.59 13.76
CA SER A 220 -3.25 -4.02 15.15
C SER A 220 -3.86 -5.42 15.35
N ASN A 221 -3.29 -6.20 16.28
CA ASN A 221 -3.82 -7.52 16.62
C ASN A 221 -5.27 -7.44 17.13
N ASP A 222 -5.61 -6.34 17.79
CA ASP A 222 -6.95 -6.10 18.28
C ASP A 222 -7.94 -5.87 17.14
N TYR A 223 -7.58 -5.02 16.17
CA TYR A 223 -8.39 -4.79 14.98
C TYR A 223 -8.53 -6.05 14.12
N TYR A 224 -7.44 -6.82 13.97
CA TYR A 224 -7.45 -8.10 13.26
C TYR A 224 -8.47 -9.09 13.86
N ARG A 225 -8.56 -9.17 15.20
CA ARG A 225 -9.48 -10.07 15.90
C ARG A 225 -10.92 -9.55 15.94
N LYS A 226 -11.12 -8.25 16.19
CA LYS A 226 -12.45 -7.66 16.40
C LYS A 226 -13.19 -7.36 15.10
N SER A 227 -12.46 -7.04 14.03
CA SER A 227 -13.02 -6.61 12.74
C SER A 227 -12.46 -7.46 11.57
N PRO A 228 -12.53 -8.81 11.61
CA PRO A 228 -11.90 -9.66 10.60
C PRO A 228 -12.42 -9.41 9.19
N LYS A 229 -13.72 -9.09 9.03
CA LYS A 229 -14.32 -8.75 7.74
C LYS A 229 -13.75 -7.45 7.16
N SER A 230 -13.50 -6.45 8.00
CA SER A 230 -12.93 -5.18 7.58
C SER A 230 -11.46 -5.33 7.18
N VAL A 231 -10.69 -6.13 7.93
CA VAL A 231 -9.30 -6.44 7.57
C VAL A 231 -9.24 -7.23 6.26
N GLU A 232 -10.13 -8.21 6.06
CA GLU A 232 -10.27 -8.92 4.78
C GLU A 232 -10.64 -7.96 3.65
N GLY A 233 -11.58 -7.06 3.89
CA GLY A 233 -11.97 -6.00 2.95
C GLY A 233 -10.80 -5.10 2.56
N ILE A 234 -9.95 -4.71 3.52
CA ILE A 234 -8.73 -3.92 3.27
C ILE A 234 -7.75 -4.70 2.37
N VAL A 235 -7.45 -5.96 2.71
CA VAL A 235 -6.53 -6.81 1.93
C VAL A 235 -7.06 -7.06 0.53
N ALA A 236 -8.34 -7.41 0.40
CA ALA A 236 -8.98 -7.69 -0.89
C ALA A 236 -9.04 -6.43 -1.78
N ALA A 237 -9.33 -5.24 -1.21
CA ALA A 237 -9.29 -3.97 -1.94
C ALA A 237 -7.87 -3.64 -2.41
N TYR A 238 -6.87 -3.88 -1.56
CA TYR A 238 -5.47 -3.68 -1.91
C TYR A 238 -5.03 -4.58 -3.08
N ILE A 239 -5.38 -5.87 -3.05
CA ILE A 239 -5.11 -6.83 -4.13
C ILE A 239 -5.82 -6.38 -5.43
N GLU A 240 -7.08 -5.95 -5.35
CA GLU A 240 -7.82 -5.41 -6.49
C GLU A 240 -7.15 -4.16 -7.06
N GLY A 241 -6.64 -3.27 -6.20
CA GLY A 241 -5.87 -2.10 -6.62
C GLY A 241 -4.60 -2.47 -7.37
N ILE A 242 -3.84 -3.48 -6.92
CA ILE A 242 -2.66 -3.99 -7.63
C ILE A 242 -3.07 -4.58 -8.99
N ALA A 243 -4.11 -5.39 -9.04
CA ALA A 243 -4.60 -5.97 -10.29
C ALA A 243 -5.04 -4.89 -11.28
N ALA A 244 -5.81 -3.88 -10.81
CA ALA A 244 -6.25 -2.77 -11.65
C ALA A 244 -5.07 -1.94 -12.19
N LEU A 245 -4.02 -1.71 -11.39
CA LEU A 245 -2.78 -1.07 -11.88
C LEU A 245 -2.15 -1.85 -13.02
N LYS A 246 -2.12 -3.18 -12.94
CA LYS A 246 -1.46 -4.03 -13.95
C LYS A 246 -2.33 -4.25 -15.21
N THR A 247 -3.66 -4.19 -15.08
CA THR A 247 -4.59 -4.53 -16.18
C THR A 247 -5.24 -3.33 -16.84
N ARG A 248 -5.25 -2.14 -16.18
CA ARG A 248 -5.91 -0.92 -16.64
C ARG A 248 -4.92 0.23 -16.77
N LYS A 249 -3.98 0.11 -17.72
CA LYS A 249 -2.88 1.07 -17.90
C LYS A 249 -3.33 2.55 -17.94
N PRO A 250 -4.38 2.96 -18.69
CA PRO A 250 -4.79 4.37 -18.73
C PRO A 250 -5.21 4.92 -17.36
N GLU A 251 -5.91 4.11 -16.55
CA GLU A 251 -6.32 4.49 -15.18
C GLU A 251 -5.11 4.51 -14.25
N ALA A 252 -4.22 3.52 -14.36
CA ALA A 252 -2.98 3.45 -13.59
C ALA A 252 -2.11 4.69 -13.80
N LEU A 253 -1.92 5.14 -15.05
CA LEU A 253 -1.16 6.36 -15.35
C LEU A 253 -1.78 7.60 -14.72
N LYS A 254 -3.12 7.74 -14.75
CA LYS A 254 -3.82 8.86 -14.08
C LYS A 254 -3.60 8.86 -12.58
N VAL A 255 -3.70 7.69 -11.93
CA VAL A 255 -3.49 7.54 -10.48
C VAL A 255 -2.03 7.85 -10.12
N LEU A 256 -1.07 7.30 -10.85
CA LEU A 256 0.35 7.57 -10.64
C LEU A 256 0.67 9.06 -10.80
N ALA A 257 0.16 9.70 -11.85
CA ALA A 257 0.33 11.15 -12.06
C ALA A 257 -0.31 11.97 -10.93
N LYS A 258 -1.49 11.59 -10.45
CA LYS A 258 -2.20 12.27 -9.35
C LYS A 258 -1.39 12.27 -8.05
N TYR A 259 -0.88 11.11 -7.64
CA TYR A 259 -0.22 10.96 -6.34
C TYR A 259 1.28 11.29 -6.37
N MET A 260 1.94 11.03 -7.48
CA MET A 260 3.38 11.26 -7.60
C MET A 260 3.73 12.56 -8.33
N GLY A 261 2.85 13.06 -9.20
CA GLY A 261 3.19 14.16 -10.11
C GLY A 261 4.39 13.75 -10.97
N GLN A 262 5.39 14.64 -11.07
CA GLN A 262 6.66 14.36 -11.77
C GLN A 262 7.79 13.93 -10.83
N ARG A 263 7.48 13.54 -9.61
CA ARG A 263 8.49 13.11 -8.64
C ARG A 263 9.07 11.76 -9.04
N GLY A 264 10.38 11.70 -9.20
CA GLY A 264 11.11 10.47 -9.54
C GLY A 264 10.89 9.96 -10.96
N GLY A 265 10.32 10.76 -11.89
CA GLY A 265 10.14 10.40 -13.28
C GLY A 265 8.72 10.61 -13.80
N THR A 266 8.43 10.04 -14.96
CA THR A 266 7.10 10.11 -15.59
C THR A 266 6.15 9.04 -15.04
N ALA A 267 4.85 9.20 -15.31
CA ALA A 267 3.86 8.20 -14.94
C ALA A 267 4.14 6.83 -15.59
N GLU A 268 4.69 6.83 -16.81
CA GLU A 268 5.11 5.61 -17.54
C GLU A 268 6.24 4.87 -16.79
N MET A 269 7.27 5.58 -16.33
CA MET A 269 8.36 4.98 -15.54
C MET A 269 7.83 4.37 -14.24
N HIS A 270 6.88 5.04 -13.59
CA HIS A 270 6.24 4.52 -12.39
C HIS A 270 5.38 3.29 -12.69
N TYR A 271 4.71 3.28 -13.85
CA TYR A 271 3.93 2.14 -14.32
C TYR A 271 4.82 0.92 -14.59
N GLU A 272 5.98 1.10 -15.23
CA GLU A 272 6.97 0.05 -15.44
C GLU A 272 7.44 -0.55 -14.11
N PHE A 273 7.70 0.30 -13.11
CA PHE A 273 8.01 -0.16 -11.75
C PHE A 273 6.89 -1.03 -11.17
N VAL A 274 5.64 -0.56 -11.24
CA VAL A 274 4.47 -1.27 -10.72
C VAL A 274 4.34 -2.65 -11.37
N THR A 275 4.45 -2.74 -12.70
CA THR A 275 4.31 -4.00 -13.42
C THR A 275 5.44 -4.97 -13.13
N LYS A 276 6.66 -4.47 -12.91
CA LYS A 276 7.87 -5.27 -12.65
C LYS A 276 7.96 -5.79 -11.21
N TYR A 277 7.56 -4.99 -10.22
CA TYR A 277 7.88 -5.26 -8.82
C TYR A 277 6.70 -5.53 -7.91
N LEU A 278 5.51 -4.98 -8.16
CA LEU A 278 4.37 -5.31 -7.31
C LEU A 278 3.89 -6.73 -7.57
N GLU A 279 3.74 -7.51 -6.52
CA GLU A 279 3.30 -8.89 -6.61
C GLU A 279 1.79 -8.98 -6.89
N SER A 280 1.40 -9.84 -7.85
CA SER A 280 -0.02 -10.10 -8.15
C SER A 280 -0.72 -10.84 -7.02
N VAL A 281 0.04 -11.66 -6.29
CA VAL A 281 -0.37 -12.35 -5.07
C VAL A 281 0.52 -11.86 -3.94
N PRO A 282 0.16 -10.79 -3.22
CA PRO A 282 1.05 -10.09 -2.31
C PRO A 282 1.14 -10.78 -0.93
N ARG A 283 1.65 -12.02 -0.91
CA ARG A 283 1.97 -12.75 0.32
C ARG A 283 3.19 -12.16 1.02
N VAL A 284 3.22 -12.31 2.34
CA VAL A 284 4.46 -12.11 3.08
C VAL A 284 5.32 -13.37 2.91
N GLU A 285 6.45 -13.22 2.24
CA GLU A 285 7.36 -14.33 1.99
C GLU A 285 8.23 -14.60 3.23
N PRO A 286 8.27 -15.86 3.76
CA PRO A 286 9.10 -16.21 4.92
C PRO A 286 10.56 -15.82 4.75
N ALA A 287 11.16 -16.09 3.57
CA ALA A 287 12.55 -15.75 3.28
C ALA A 287 12.83 -14.23 3.35
N ALA A 288 11.84 -13.39 2.99
CA ALA A 288 11.97 -11.93 3.13
C ALA A 288 11.94 -11.49 4.60
N VAL A 289 11.21 -12.21 5.45
CA VAL A 289 11.22 -11.98 6.91
C VAL A 289 12.56 -12.41 7.49
N GLU A 290 13.08 -13.56 7.10
CA GLU A 290 14.39 -14.07 7.51
C GLU A 290 15.52 -13.09 7.21
N THR A 291 15.53 -12.48 6.02
CA THR A 291 16.50 -11.41 5.66
C THR A 291 16.49 -10.28 6.68
N VAL A 292 15.31 -9.86 7.16
CA VAL A 292 15.21 -8.79 8.17
C VAL A 292 15.71 -9.29 9.52
N LEU A 293 15.35 -10.51 9.92
CA LEU A 293 15.78 -11.11 11.20
C LEU A 293 17.30 -11.22 11.28
N GLU A 294 17.94 -11.71 10.22
CA GLU A 294 19.40 -11.77 10.12
C GLU A 294 20.06 -10.39 10.24
N MET A 295 19.50 -9.39 9.56
CA MET A 295 20.02 -8.03 9.58
C MET A 295 19.94 -7.37 10.96
N VAL A 296 18.91 -7.70 11.76
CA VAL A 296 18.77 -7.18 13.13
C VAL A 296 19.43 -8.07 14.20
N GLY A 297 20.13 -9.14 13.77
CA GLY A 297 20.84 -10.05 14.66
C GLY A 297 19.92 -10.93 15.50
N GLN A 298 18.67 -11.15 15.06
CA GLN A 298 17.72 -12.02 15.73
C GLN A 298 18.08 -13.48 15.47
N SER A 299 18.45 -14.20 16.51
CA SER A 299 18.71 -15.63 16.49
C SER A 299 17.73 -16.39 17.38
N GLY A 300 17.40 -17.62 16.97
CA GLY A 300 16.51 -18.51 17.73
C GLY A 300 15.03 -18.38 17.40
N PRO A 301 14.18 -19.22 18.03
CA PRO A 301 12.77 -19.30 17.69
C PRO A 301 12.02 -18.00 18.02
N LEU A 302 11.13 -17.59 17.12
CA LEU A 302 10.28 -16.44 17.35
C LEU A 302 9.19 -16.74 18.40
N LYS A 303 9.06 -15.85 19.38
CA LYS A 303 8.04 -15.96 20.43
C LYS A 303 6.67 -15.41 19.98
N THR A 304 6.60 -14.76 18.83
CA THR A 304 5.39 -14.11 18.32
C THR A 304 5.25 -14.31 16.82
N LYS A 305 4.01 -14.34 16.34
CA LYS A 305 3.67 -14.42 14.93
C LYS A 305 3.90 -13.06 14.28
N ILE A 306 4.74 -13.00 13.25
CA ILE A 306 5.06 -11.76 12.53
C ILE A 306 4.00 -11.45 11.47
N PHE A 307 3.48 -12.47 10.78
CA PHE A 307 2.52 -12.29 9.70
C PHE A 307 1.46 -13.38 9.67
N ASP A 308 0.37 -13.11 8.95
CA ASP A 308 -0.67 -14.06 8.64
C ASP A 308 -1.09 -13.93 7.17
N ASN A 309 -0.77 -14.92 6.37
CA ASN A 309 -1.18 -15.00 4.96
C ASN A 309 -2.59 -15.57 4.77
N GLY A 310 -3.30 -15.96 5.83
CA GLY A 310 -4.56 -16.69 5.76
C GLY A 310 -5.64 -15.97 4.93
N ILE A 311 -5.67 -14.63 4.95
CA ILE A 311 -6.59 -13.86 4.10
C ILE A 311 -6.19 -13.97 2.63
N VAL A 312 -4.91 -13.75 2.31
CA VAL A 312 -4.41 -13.82 0.92
C VAL A 312 -4.58 -15.22 0.36
N ASP A 313 -4.27 -16.26 1.16
CA ASP A 313 -4.39 -17.66 0.76
C ASP A 313 -5.85 -18.06 0.48
N ARG A 314 -6.79 -17.62 1.31
CA ARG A 314 -8.21 -17.82 1.07
C ARG A 314 -8.68 -17.14 -0.22
N LEU A 315 -8.30 -15.88 -0.46
CA LEU A 315 -8.65 -15.16 -1.68
C LEU A 315 -8.06 -15.82 -2.94
N VAL A 316 -6.88 -16.44 -2.85
CA VAL A 316 -6.31 -17.26 -3.92
C VAL A 316 -7.15 -18.52 -4.14
N HIS A 317 -7.44 -19.26 -3.07
CA HIS A 317 -8.19 -20.51 -3.13
C HIS A 317 -9.61 -20.33 -3.71
N GLU A 318 -10.27 -19.20 -3.36
CA GLU A 318 -11.57 -18.81 -3.90
C GLU A 318 -11.51 -18.31 -5.36
N GLY A 319 -10.34 -18.27 -5.98
CA GLY A 319 -10.14 -17.76 -7.32
C GLY A 319 -10.39 -16.26 -7.49
N PHE A 320 -10.42 -15.50 -6.38
CA PHE A 320 -10.67 -14.06 -6.41
C PHE A 320 -9.61 -13.34 -7.25
N ILE A 321 -8.34 -13.64 -7.03
CA ILE A 321 -7.22 -13.00 -7.74
C ILE A 321 -7.26 -13.34 -9.22
N ASP A 322 -7.50 -14.60 -9.58
CA ASP A 322 -7.58 -15.03 -10.98
C ASP A 322 -8.68 -14.29 -11.75
N ARG A 323 -9.83 -14.08 -11.13
CA ARG A 323 -10.93 -13.30 -11.75
C ARG A 323 -10.53 -11.86 -12.07
N LEU A 324 -9.73 -11.23 -11.22
CA LEU A 324 -9.25 -9.84 -11.45
C LEU A 324 -8.38 -9.72 -12.71
N TYR A 325 -7.59 -10.76 -13.00
CA TYR A 325 -6.69 -10.75 -14.17
C TYR A 325 -7.36 -11.30 -15.45
N LYS A 326 -8.41 -12.13 -15.32
CA LYS A 326 -9.18 -12.64 -16.47
C LYS A 326 -10.16 -11.59 -17.02
N GLY A 327 -10.74 -10.75 -16.19
CA GLY A 327 -11.68 -9.70 -16.58
C GLY A 327 -11.07 -8.52 -17.33
N GLY A 328 -9.74 -8.41 -17.41
CA GLY A 328 -9.03 -7.36 -18.14
C GLY A 328 -8.70 -7.67 -19.61
N LYS A 329 -9.20 -8.80 -20.14
CA LYS A 329 -9.02 -9.22 -21.54
C LYS A 329 -10.29 -9.00 -22.38
N SER A 330 -10.94 -7.87 -22.24
CA SER A 330 -12.04 -7.47 -23.15
C SER A 330 -11.67 -6.20 -23.90
#